data_60e9d51f8635524b87c67d01a363ba47
#
_entry.id   60e9d51f8635524b87c67d01a363ba47
#
_cell.length_a   1.000
_cell.length_b   1.000
_cell.length_c   1.000
_cell.angle_alpha   90.00
_cell.angle_beta   90.00
_cell.angle_gamma   90.00
#
_symmetry.space_group_name_H-M   'P 1'
#
loop_
_entity.id
_entity.type
_entity.pdbx_description
1 polymer ?
#
loop_
_entity_poly.entity_id
_entity_poly.type
_entity_poly.pdbx_seq_one_letter_code
_entity_poly.pdbx_strand_id
1 'polypeptide(L)'
;FPWCEPESRVARLICDINRPDGTPFDGDPRGVLKRQIAKAAAQGFTMNAGMEAEFFVFKPGERGEPTTVTHDVGSYFDLAPADLGEDARRAIVGALEQMGFEVEASHHEVAHGQHEIDFRYADALTTADNITTFRFVVKYVAQQFGLLASFMPKPIFGQNGSGMHTHQSLFREGRNAFWDQDAPWELSQVALHYIGGLLKHARGFCAITNPLVNSYKRLVPGFEAPVNVAWSMRNRSPLIRVPERRGAGTRIELRMPDPSANPYLALTAMLAAGLDGIETSADYREPVDTNIFELSHREKRRLRIDDLPHDLNEACDELERDDAILAALGDHVAKHFLSAKRAEWREYITQVTQWELEHYLLKY
;
A
#
# COMPACT_ATOMS: atom_id res chain seq x y z
N PHE A 1 5.02 18.75 17.75
CA PHE A 1 4.36 19.04 16.48
C PHE A 1 4.55 20.52 16.08
N PRO A 2 4.78 20.83 14.79
CA PRO A 2 5.10 22.19 14.35
C PRO A 2 3.91 23.17 14.47
N TRP A 3 2.70 22.70 14.59
CA TRP A 3 1.49 23.53 14.78
C TRP A 3 1.16 23.84 16.23
N CYS A 4 1.97 23.37 17.19
CA CYS A 4 1.77 23.67 18.60
C CYS A 4 2.49 24.97 18.98
N GLU A 5 1.83 25.83 19.76
CA GLU A 5 2.45 27.00 20.34
C GLU A 5 3.63 26.62 21.24
N PRO A 6 4.65 27.51 21.37
CA PRO A 6 5.86 27.18 22.14
C PRO A 6 5.59 26.75 23.60
N GLU A 7 4.53 27.31 24.21
CA GLU A 7 4.14 27.04 25.60
C GLU A 7 3.34 25.74 25.78
N SER A 8 2.79 25.17 24.68
CA SER A 8 1.92 23.99 24.65
C SER A 8 2.42 22.89 23.72
N ARG A 9 3.74 22.75 23.62
CA ARG A 9 4.34 21.76 22.72
C ARG A 9 3.95 20.33 23.07
N VAL A 10 3.58 19.57 22.06
CA VAL A 10 3.23 18.14 22.16
C VAL A 10 4.28 17.32 21.42
N ALA A 11 4.84 16.32 22.11
CA ALA A 11 5.70 15.31 21.50
C ALA A 11 4.91 14.01 21.27
N ARG A 12 5.15 13.37 20.12
CA ARG A 12 4.65 12.04 19.80
C ARG A 12 5.83 11.07 19.76
N LEU A 13 5.68 9.94 20.43
CA LEU A 13 6.68 8.87 20.44
C LEU A 13 6.06 7.62 19.79
N ILE A 14 6.77 6.99 18.87
CA ILE A 14 6.43 5.67 18.35
C ILE A 14 7.19 4.66 19.21
N CYS A 15 6.45 3.77 19.86
CA CYS A 15 6.99 2.84 20.86
C CYS A 15 6.77 1.39 20.45
N ASP A 16 7.64 0.51 20.90
CA ASP A 16 7.41 -0.93 20.88
C ASP A 16 6.47 -1.30 22.03
N ILE A 17 5.67 -2.35 21.84
CA ILE A 17 4.75 -2.85 22.86
C ILE A 17 5.38 -4.07 23.53
N ASN A 18 5.51 -4.01 24.85
CA ASN A 18 6.02 -5.11 25.68
C ASN A 18 4.94 -5.61 26.65
N ARG A 19 5.08 -6.86 27.09
CA ARG A 19 4.31 -7.41 28.21
C ARG A 19 4.80 -6.79 29.55
N PRO A 20 4.04 -6.93 30.63
CA PRO A 20 4.44 -6.41 31.94
C PRO A 20 5.79 -6.94 32.48
N ASP A 21 6.20 -8.12 32.02
CA ASP A 21 7.49 -8.74 32.36
C ASP A 21 8.66 -8.21 31.51
N GLY A 22 8.40 -7.25 30.59
CA GLY A 22 9.39 -6.65 29.71
C GLY A 22 9.65 -7.42 28.42
N THR A 23 9.03 -8.59 28.22
CA THR A 23 9.16 -9.34 26.96
C THR A 23 8.34 -8.70 25.84
N PRO A 24 8.80 -8.77 24.56
CA PRO A 24 8.04 -8.26 23.44
C PRO A 24 6.64 -8.88 23.34
N PHE A 25 5.64 -8.05 23.02
CA PHE A 25 4.28 -8.53 22.80
C PHE A 25 4.13 -9.03 21.35
N ASP A 26 3.70 -10.28 21.18
CA ASP A 26 3.58 -10.90 19.85
C ASP A 26 2.55 -10.24 18.94
N GLY A 27 1.62 -9.48 19.51
CA GLY A 27 0.60 -8.71 18.80
C GLY A 27 1.04 -7.30 18.37
N ASP A 28 2.29 -6.90 18.64
CA ASP A 28 2.84 -5.60 18.21
C ASP A 28 3.20 -5.63 16.71
N PRO A 29 2.48 -4.91 15.81
CA PRO A 29 2.81 -4.90 14.38
C PRO A 29 4.22 -4.40 14.09
N ARG A 30 4.71 -3.41 14.86
CA ARG A 30 6.07 -2.90 14.73
C ARG A 30 7.11 -3.95 15.12
N GLY A 31 6.85 -4.71 16.18
CA GLY A 31 7.65 -5.85 16.60
C GLY A 31 7.65 -6.99 15.56
N VAL A 32 6.52 -7.23 14.87
CA VAL A 32 6.45 -8.20 13.76
C VAL A 32 7.41 -7.80 12.63
N LEU A 33 7.38 -6.54 12.20
CA LEU A 33 8.30 -6.04 11.16
C LEU A 33 9.76 -6.15 11.59
N LYS A 34 10.08 -5.80 12.83
CA LYS A 34 11.45 -5.93 13.37
C LYS A 34 11.97 -7.37 13.31
N ARG A 35 11.10 -8.37 13.60
CA ARG A 35 11.47 -9.79 13.47
C ARG A 35 11.77 -10.17 12.03
N GLN A 36 10.97 -9.66 11.08
CA GLN A 36 11.19 -9.95 9.66
C GLN A 36 12.45 -9.25 9.12
N ILE A 37 12.72 -8.01 9.54
CA ILE A 37 13.98 -7.30 9.24
C ILE A 37 15.19 -8.08 9.77
N ALA A 38 15.08 -8.65 10.97
CA ALA A 38 16.16 -9.48 11.54
C ALA A 38 16.42 -10.75 10.71
N LYS A 39 15.37 -11.39 10.15
CA LYS A 39 15.53 -12.52 9.22
C LYS A 39 16.24 -12.09 7.93
N ALA A 40 15.89 -10.93 7.35
CA ALA A 40 16.59 -10.38 6.20
C ALA A 40 18.07 -10.10 6.51
N ALA A 41 18.35 -9.50 7.66
CA ALA A 41 19.72 -9.21 8.09
C ALA A 41 20.55 -10.48 8.30
N ALA A 42 19.96 -11.57 8.80
CA ALA A 42 20.64 -12.87 8.91
C ALA A 42 21.04 -13.45 7.54
N GLN A 43 20.37 -13.06 6.46
CA GLN A 43 20.71 -13.40 5.07
C GLN A 43 21.65 -12.34 4.42
N GLY A 44 22.08 -11.35 5.19
CA GLY A 44 22.94 -10.26 4.72
C GLY A 44 22.22 -9.15 3.98
N PHE A 45 20.88 -9.03 4.10
CA PHE A 45 20.09 -8.01 3.42
C PHE A 45 19.56 -6.94 4.37
N THR A 46 19.55 -5.70 3.87
CA THR A 46 18.77 -4.58 4.42
C THR A 46 17.71 -4.19 3.41
N MET A 47 16.45 -4.08 3.83
CA MET A 47 15.37 -3.60 2.98
C MET A 47 15.24 -2.09 3.09
N ASN A 48 15.26 -1.41 1.95
CA ASN A 48 14.78 -0.04 1.80
C ASN A 48 13.41 -0.03 1.13
N ALA A 49 12.54 0.85 1.59
CA ALA A 49 11.19 1.00 1.05
C ALA A 49 10.79 2.48 0.93
N GLY A 50 10.00 2.80 -0.09
CA GLY A 50 9.30 4.07 -0.27
C GLY A 50 7.83 3.78 -0.53
N MET A 51 6.94 4.48 0.13
CA MET A 51 5.49 4.27 0.02
C MET A 51 4.82 5.58 -0.43
N GLU A 52 4.12 5.53 -1.55
CA GLU A 52 3.34 6.59 -2.16
C GLU A 52 1.88 6.44 -1.70
N ALA A 53 1.50 7.12 -0.61
CA ALA A 53 0.17 6.95 -0.01
C ALA A 53 -0.78 8.07 -0.47
N GLU A 54 -1.61 7.76 -1.46
CA GLU A 54 -2.66 8.65 -1.96
C GLU A 54 -3.79 8.83 -0.94
N PHE A 55 -4.44 9.99 -1.00
CA PHE A 55 -5.55 10.31 -0.10
C PHE A 55 -6.56 11.25 -0.77
N PHE A 56 -7.80 11.17 -0.29
CA PHE A 56 -8.87 12.09 -0.69
C PHE A 56 -9.07 13.20 0.34
N VAL A 57 -9.51 14.36 -0.16
CA VAL A 57 -9.90 15.49 0.67
C VAL A 57 -11.34 15.89 0.33
N PHE A 58 -12.19 15.94 1.34
CA PHE A 58 -13.61 16.23 1.24
C PHE A 58 -14.00 17.46 2.03
N LYS A 59 -15.12 18.07 1.66
CA LYS A 59 -15.83 19.04 2.49
C LYS A 59 -16.62 18.28 3.55
N PRO A 60 -16.49 18.61 4.84
CA PRO A 60 -17.39 18.07 5.86
C PRO A 60 -18.81 18.59 5.65
N GLY A 61 -19.80 17.87 6.14
CA GLY A 61 -21.19 18.35 6.20
C GLY A 61 -21.36 19.44 7.24
N GLU A 62 -22.57 20.01 7.31
CA GLU A 62 -22.87 21.19 8.16
C GLU A 62 -22.58 20.96 9.67
N ARG A 63 -22.65 19.73 10.14
CA ARG A 63 -22.36 19.35 11.54
C ARG A 63 -20.97 18.69 11.69
N GLY A 64 -20.11 18.76 10.64
CA GLY A 64 -18.82 18.10 10.62
C GLY A 64 -18.85 16.60 10.27
N GLU A 65 -20.00 16.07 9.84
CA GLU A 65 -20.13 14.68 9.43
C GLU A 65 -19.34 14.39 8.13
N PRO A 66 -18.85 13.15 7.97
CA PRO A 66 -18.16 12.74 6.74
C PRO A 66 -19.07 12.82 5.51
N THR A 67 -18.55 13.40 4.43
CA THR A 67 -19.22 13.41 3.12
C THR A 67 -18.27 12.94 2.03
N THR A 68 -18.79 12.65 0.83
CA THR A 68 -18.01 12.42 -0.39
C THR A 68 -18.02 13.65 -1.31
N VAL A 69 -18.40 14.81 -0.80
CA VAL A 69 -18.32 16.09 -1.54
C VAL A 69 -16.88 16.52 -1.62
N THR A 70 -16.28 16.45 -2.80
CA THR A 70 -14.90 16.89 -3.03
C THR A 70 -14.79 18.41 -2.91
N HIS A 71 -13.61 18.88 -2.51
CA HIS A 71 -13.37 20.32 -2.40
C HIS A 71 -13.14 20.97 -3.76
N ASP A 72 -12.77 20.20 -4.78
CA ASP A 72 -12.53 20.61 -6.16
C ASP A 72 -13.01 19.59 -7.19
N VAL A 73 -12.74 19.89 -8.46
CA VAL A 73 -12.97 19.07 -9.65
C VAL A 73 -11.67 18.90 -10.47
N GLY A 74 -10.52 19.09 -9.83
CA GLY A 74 -9.21 18.91 -10.42
C GLY A 74 -8.96 17.50 -10.90
N SER A 75 -7.92 17.32 -11.71
CA SER A 75 -7.45 16.07 -12.27
C SER A 75 -5.91 15.98 -12.17
N TYR A 76 -5.34 14.93 -12.74
CA TYR A 76 -3.93 14.60 -12.63
C TYR A 76 -3.01 15.78 -13.02
N PHE A 77 -2.18 16.22 -12.06
CA PHE A 77 -1.25 17.37 -12.20
C PHE A 77 -1.91 18.71 -12.50
N ASP A 78 -3.22 18.86 -12.28
CA ASP A 78 -3.86 20.17 -12.35
C ASP A 78 -3.28 21.13 -11.29
N LEU A 79 -3.29 22.40 -11.63
CA LEU A 79 -2.86 23.51 -10.79
C LEU A 79 -4.05 24.45 -10.49
N ALA A 80 -3.85 25.41 -9.59
CA ALA A 80 -4.83 26.47 -9.38
C ALA A 80 -5.20 27.18 -10.71
N PRO A 81 -6.47 27.51 -11.00
CA PRO A 81 -7.61 27.46 -10.07
C PRO A 81 -8.41 26.15 -10.05
N ALA A 82 -8.03 25.11 -10.81
CA ALA A 82 -8.74 23.82 -10.82
C ALA A 82 -8.46 23.02 -9.54
N ASP A 83 -7.22 22.99 -9.11
CA ASP A 83 -6.78 22.41 -7.84
C ASP A 83 -7.00 23.40 -6.69
N LEU A 84 -8.03 23.18 -5.89
CA LEU A 84 -8.32 23.98 -4.70
C LEU A 84 -7.69 23.41 -3.42
N GLY A 85 -6.98 22.26 -3.52
CA GLY A 85 -6.29 21.63 -2.40
C GLY A 85 -4.84 22.07 -2.22
N GLU A 86 -4.31 22.92 -3.11
CA GLU A 86 -2.90 23.33 -3.12
C GLU A 86 -2.44 23.94 -1.80
N ASP A 87 -3.22 24.83 -1.20
CA ASP A 87 -2.84 25.48 0.07
C ASP A 87 -2.79 24.48 1.23
N ALA A 88 -3.76 23.58 1.32
CA ALA A 88 -3.76 22.52 2.33
C ALA A 88 -2.58 21.56 2.12
N ARG A 89 -2.31 21.13 0.87
CA ARG A 89 -1.15 20.29 0.53
C ARG A 89 0.16 20.97 0.90
N ARG A 90 0.33 22.26 0.56
CA ARG A 90 1.53 23.05 0.91
C ARG A 90 1.73 23.12 2.43
N ALA A 91 0.67 23.30 3.19
CA ALA A 91 0.74 23.31 4.66
C ALA A 91 1.10 21.93 5.21
N ILE A 92 0.58 20.84 4.62
CA ILE A 92 0.96 19.46 4.98
C ILE A 92 2.45 19.23 4.71
N VAL A 93 2.94 19.60 3.52
CA VAL A 93 4.36 19.51 3.15
C VAL A 93 5.23 20.25 4.15
N GLY A 94 4.91 21.52 4.43
CA GLY A 94 5.68 22.34 5.39
C GLY A 94 5.69 21.76 6.81
N ALA A 95 4.60 21.13 7.24
CA ALA A 95 4.56 20.43 8.53
C ALA A 95 5.41 19.17 8.53
N LEU A 96 5.40 18.37 7.47
CA LEU A 96 6.23 17.18 7.30
C LEU A 96 7.72 17.53 7.28
N GLU A 97 8.13 18.54 6.51
CA GLU A 97 9.51 19.01 6.44
C GLU A 97 10.03 19.47 7.81
N GLN A 98 9.21 20.23 8.57
CA GLN A 98 9.56 20.62 9.95
C GLN A 98 9.68 19.43 10.91
N MET A 99 9.07 18.30 10.59
CA MET A 99 9.20 17.04 11.32
C MET A 99 10.33 16.15 10.80
N GLY A 100 11.12 16.62 9.82
CA GLY A 100 12.29 15.94 9.30
C GLY A 100 12.05 15.03 8.10
N PHE A 101 10.87 15.10 7.47
CA PHE A 101 10.62 14.42 6.20
C PHE A 101 11.33 15.15 5.05
N GLU A 102 11.94 14.39 4.16
CA GLU A 102 12.47 14.90 2.89
C GLU A 102 11.39 14.67 1.81
N VAL A 103 10.55 15.70 1.57
CA VAL A 103 9.47 15.62 0.58
C VAL A 103 10.06 15.75 -0.82
N GLU A 104 9.67 14.85 -1.74
CA GLU A 104 10.18 14.79 -3.12
C GLU A 104 9.15 15.28 -4.14
N ALA A 105 7.86 15.01 -3.92
CA ALA A 105 6.78 15.44 -4.81
C ALA A 105 5.48 15.72 -4.06
N SER A 106 4.63 16.54 -4.65
CA SER A 106 3.28 16.85 -4.15
C SER A 106 2.41 17.31 -5.32
N HIS A 107 1.35 16.59 -5.62
CA HIS A 107 0.48 16.88 -6.77
C HIS A 107 -0.98 16.47 -6.53
N HIS A 108 -1.86 16.99 -7.39
CA HIS A 108 -3.24 16.52 -7.53
C HIS A 108 -3.24 15.19 -8.29
N GLU A 109 -4.05 14.23 -7.84
CA GLU A 109 -4.23 12.94 -8.47
C GLU A 109 -5.39 12.91 -9.47
N VAL A 110 -5.65 11.74 -10.09
CA VAL A 110 -6.62 11.58 -11.19
C VAL A 110 -8.05 11.89 -10.76
N ALA A 111 -8.46 11.40 -9.58
CA ALA A 111 -9.82 11.60 -9.10
C ALA A 111 -10.00 12.99 -8.47
N HIS A 112 -11.21 13.56 -8.58
CA HIS A 112 -11.55 14.82 -7.93
C HIS A 112 -11.27 14.76 -6.42
N GLY A 113 -10.58 15.76 -5.92
CA GLY A 113 -10.20 15.85 -4.51
C GLY A 113 -9.17 14.82 -4.05
N GLN A 114 -8.48 14.15 -4.97
CA GLN A 114 -7.44 13.16 -4.67
C GLN A 114 -6.05 13.79 -4.78
N HIS A 115 -5.17 13.48 -3.83
CA HIS A 115 -3.84 14.05 -3.71
C HIS A 115 -2.81 12.98 -3.36
N GLU A 116 -1.54 13.28 -3.72
CA GLU A 116 -0.38 12.50 -3.36
C GLU A 116 0.74 13.42 -2.86
N ILE A 117 1.47 12.97 -1.86
CA ILE A 117 2.69 13.62 -1.35
C ILE A 117 3.72 12.53 -1.11
N ASP A 118 4.79 12.58 -1.89
CA ASP A 118 5.88 11.63 -1.82
C ASP A 118 7.03 12.16 -1.01
N PHE A 119 7.62 11.30 -0.21
CA PHE A 119 8.81 11.59 0.55
C PHE A 119 9.85 10.49 0.38
N ARG A 120 11.09 10.87 0.59
CA ARG A 120 12.23 10.00 0.36
C ARG A 120 12.11 8.68 1.09
N TYR A 121 12.49 7.60 0.39
CA TYR A 121 12.58 6.25 0.93
C TYR A 121 13.54 6.16 2.12
N ALA A 122 13.32 5.22 3.01
CA ALA A 122 14.19 4.90 4.13
C ALA A 122 14.29 3.37 4.31
N ASP A 123 14.96 2.92 5.38
CA ASP A 123 14.84 1.53 5.79
C ASP A 123 13.37 1.17 6.11
N ALA A 124 13.04 -0.11 6.04
CA ALA A 124 11.66 -0.57 6.14
C ALA A 124 10.95 -0.15 7.44
N LEU A 125 11.67 -0.11 8.57
CA LEU A 125 11.07 0.27 9.86
C LEU A 125 10.78 1.77 9.90
N THR A 126 11.75 2.59 9.50
CA THR A 126 11.59 4.05 9.39
C THR A 126 10.49 4.41 8.42
N THR A 127 10.38 3.73 7.28
CA THR A 127 9.29 3.96 6.31
C THR A 127 7.92 3.67 6.92
N ALA A 128 7.75 2.57 7.65
CA ALA A 128 6.49 2.26 8.33
C ALA A 128 6.13 3.31 9.40
N ASP A 129 7.12 3.75 10.18
CA ASP A 129 6.96 4.82 11.18
C ASP A 129 6.55 6.15 10.49
N ASN A 130 7.17 6.46 9.35
CA ASN A 130 6.89 7.66 8.56
C ASN A 130 5.45 7.64 8.00
N ILE A 131 4.98 6.54 7.40
CA ILE A 131 3.60 6.42 6.90
C ILE A 131 2.58 6.60 8.03
N THR A 132 2.86 6.03 9.20
CA THR A 132 1.98 6.19 10.37
C THR A 132 1.89 7.66 10.80
N THR A 133 3.02 8.37 10.75
CA THR A 133 3.11 9.81 11.05
C THR A 133 2.44 10.64 9.97
N PHE A 134 2.72 10.35 8.70
CA PHE A 134 2.15 11.02 7.53
C PHE A 134 0.62 11.04 7.57
N ARG A 135 -0.02 9.89 7.79
CA ARG A 135 -1.49 9.81 7.88
C ARG A 135 -2.07 10.70 8.97
N PHE A 136 -1.38 10.79 10.10
CA PHE A 136 -1.80 11.66 11.19
C PHE A 136 -1.67 13.14 10.80
N VAL A 137 -0.53 13.55 10.24
CA VAL A 137 -0.26 14.93 9.81
C VAL A 137 -1.26 15.37 8.75
N VAL A 138 -1.48 14.56 7.71
CA VAL A 138 -2.44 14.86 6.63
C VAL A 138 -3.84 15.14 7.18
N LYS A 139 -4.35 14.24 8.04
CA LYS A 139 -5.69 14.40 8.63
C LYS A 139 -5.79 15.65 9.51
N TYR A 140 -4.79 15.86 10.34
CA TYR A 140 -4.80 17.00 11.26
C TYR A 140 -4.70 18.34 10.53
N VAL A 141 -3.75 18.46 9.60
CA VAL A 141 -3.54 19.71 8.87
C VAL A 141 -4.73 20.00 7.95
N ALA A 142 -5.27 19.00 7.23
CA ALA A 142 -6.48 19.19 6.42
C ALA A 142 -7.64 19.75 7.26
N GLN A 143 -7.82 19.29 8.50
CA GLN A 143 -8.85 19.80 9.41
C GLN A 143 -8.67 21.29 9.72
N GLN A 144 -7.44 21.81 9.77
CA GLN A 144 -7.18 23.23 10.00
C GLN A 144 -7.67 24.10 8.83
N PHE A 145 -7.83 23.52 7.64
CA PHE A 145 -8.41 24.16 6.45
C PHE A 145 -9.92 23.91 6.32
N GLY A 146 -10.56 23.36 7.35
CA GLY A 146 -11.98 23.00 7.30
C GLY A 146 -12.29 21.85 6.35
N LEU A 147 -11.31 20.97 6.09
CA LEU A 147 -11.38 19.84 5.17
C LEU A 147 -11.25 18.51 5.93
N LEU A 148 -11.75 17.43 5.32
CA LEU A 148 -11.69 16.06 5.84
C LEU A 148 -10.80 15.21 4.92
N ALA A 149 -9.63 14.81 5.40
CA ALA A 149 -8.76 13.89 4.66
C ALA A 149 -9.09 12.43 4.97
N SER A 150 -9.12 11.60 3.91
CA SER A 150 -9.43 10.17 4.00
C SER A 150 -8.44 9.32 3.22
N PHE A 151 -7.97 8.25 3.86
CA PHE A 151 -7.18 7.18 3.25
C PHE A 151 -8.04 5.97 2.87
N MET A 152 -9.33 6.16 2.65
CA MET A 152 -10.24 5.13 2.17
C MET A 152 -9.88 4.73 0.74
N PRO A 153 -9.73 3.43 0.42
CA PRO A 153 -9.25 2.98 -0.89
C PRO A 153 -10.14 3.37 -2.07
N LYS A 154 -11.46 3.37 -1.91
CA LYS A 154 -12.42 3.69 -2.97
C LYS A 154 -13.63 4.45 -2.40
N PRO A 155 -13.51 5.75 -2.11
CA PRO A 155 -14.60 6.51 -1.51
C PRO A 155 -15.67 6.94 -2.51
N ILE A 156 -15.33 7.07 -3.81
CA ILE A 156 -16.24 7.58 -4.84
C ILE A 156 -16.43 6.53 -5.94
N PHE A 157 -17.70 6.18 -6.20
CA PHE A 157 -18.05 5.30 -7.31
C PHE A 157 -17.72 5.96 -8.67
N GLY A 158 -17.15 5.18 -9.60
CA GLY A 158 -16.86 5.65 -10.96
C GLY A 158 -15.59 6.52 -11.10
N GLN A 159 -14.86 6.80 -10.02
CA GLN A 159 -13.57 7.50 -10.04
C GLN A 159 -12.43 6.58 -9.62
N ASN A 160 -11.17 6.96 -9.85
CA ASN A 160 -10.00 6.23 -9.36
C ASN A 160 -10.03 6.12 -7.84
N GLY A 161 -9.44 5.06 -7.30
CA GLY A 161 -9.25 4.88 -5.86
C GLY A 161 -7.82 5.20 -5.45
N SER A 162 -7.56 5.25 -4.16
CA SER A 162 -6.23 5.54 -3.59
C SER A 162 -5.39 4.27 -3.46
N GLY A 163 -4.21 4.30 -4.03
CA GLY A 163 -3.14 3.32 -3.86
C GLY A 163 -2.16 3.71 -2.76
N MET A 164 -1.35 2.75 -2.36
CA MET A 164 -0.14 2.96 -1.59
C MET A 164 0.98 2.14 -2.26
N HIS A 165 1.39 2.62 -3.45
CA HIS A 165 2.43 1.95 -4.21
C HIS A 165 3.69 1.85 -3.36
N THR A 166 4.28 0.67 -3.33
CA THR A 166 5.41 0.40 -2.44
C THR A 166 6.65 0.03 -3.24
N HIS A 167 7.57 0.98 -3.32
CA HIS A 167 8.91 0.77 -3.87
C HIS A 167 9.75 -0.01 -2.89
N GLN A 168 10.49 -1.00 -3.38
CA GLN A 168 11.27 -1.93 -2.57
C GLN A 168 12.62 -2.19 -3.23
N SER A 169 13.66 -2.28 -2.42
CA SER A 169 14.98 -2.73 -2.82
C SER A 169 15.70 -3.40 -1.65
N LEU A 170 16.55 -4.37 -1.94
CA LEU A 170 17.44 -4.97 -0.97
C LEU A 170 18.86 -4.45 -1.18
N PHE A 171 19.55 -4.22 -0.07
CA PHE A 171 20.95 -3.85 -0.05
C PHE A 171 21.78 -4.91 0.66
N ARG A 172 22.98 -5.16 0.16
CA ARG A 172 23.99 -6.02 0.79
C ARG A 172 25.29 -5.27 0.82
N GLU A 173 25.90 -5.12 2.02
CA GLU A 173 27.16 -4.38 2.21
C GLU A 173 27.16 -2.97 1.59
N GLY A 174 26.03 -2.26 1.72
CA GLY A 174 25.87 -0.90 1.20
C GLY A 174 25.63 -0.81 -0.31
N ARG A 175 25.58 -1.93 -1.04
CA ARG A 175 25.31 -1.98 -2.48
C ARG A 175 23.89 -2.48 -2.74
N ASN A 176 23.26 -1.95 -3.79
CA ASN A 176 21.95 -2.41 -4.23
C ASN A 176 22.06 -3.84 -4.77
N ALA A 177 21.42 -4.79 -4.07
CA ALA A 177 21.44 -6.21 -4.41
C ALA A 177 20.53 -6.57 -5.58
N PHE A 178 19.65 -5.64 -6.01
CA PHE A 178 18.75 -5.86 -7.16
C PHE A 178 19.40 -5.55 -8.50
N TRP A 179 20.54 -4.83 -8.49
CA TRP A 179 21.20 -4.42 -9.72
C TRP A 179 22.32 -5.37 -10.14
N ASP A 180 22.33 -5.72 -11.42
CA ASP A 180 23.41 -6.43 -12.09
C ASP A 180 23.49 -5.91 -13.54
N GLN A 181 24.58 -5.19 -13.86
CA GLN A 181 24.77 -4.53 -15.14
C GLN A 181 24.77 -5.50 -16.33
N ASP A 182 25.24 -6.73 -16.11
CA ASP A 182 25.46 -7.72 -17.19
C ASP A 182 24.28 -8.69 -17.34
N ALA A 183 23.29 -8.60 -16.42
CA ALA A 183 22.11 -9.46 -16.44
C ALA A 183 20.99 -8.92 -17.36
N PRO A 184 20.06 -9.78 -17.81
CA PRO A 184 18.84 -9.34 -18.48
C PRO A 184 18.10 -8.26 -17.68
N TRP A 185 17.60 -7.22 -18.38
CA TRP A 185 16.91 -6.06 -17.76
C TRP A 185 17.75 -5.28 -16.73
N GLU A 186 19.05 -5.57 -16.63
CA GLU A 186 19.95 -5.08 -15.57
C GLU A 186 19.44 -5.43 -14.14
N LEU A 187 18.76 -6.55 -13.99
CA LEU A 187 18.25 -7.10 -12.74
C LEU A 187 19.04 -8.33 -12.32
N SER A 188 19.51 -8.33 -11.08
CA SER A 188 20.19 -9.48 -10.50
C SER A 188 19.24 -10.68 -10.29
N GLN A 189 19.79 -11.88 -10.11
CA GLN A 189 19.00 -13.05 -9.71
C GLN A 189 18.26 -12.83 -8.38
N VAL A 190 18.84 -12.04 -7.48
CA VAL A 190 18.19 -11.65 -6.22
C VAL A 190 16.89 -10.85 -6.50
N ALA A 191 16.93 -9.87 -7.41
CA ALA A 191 15.76 -9.10 -7.80
C ALA A 191 14.70 -9.98 -8.46
N LEU A 192 15.13 -10.83 -9.41
CA LEU A 192 14.20 -11.70 -10.15
C LEU A 192 13.51 -12.72 -9.25
N HIS A 193 14.24 -13.38 -8.37
CA HIS A 193 13.64 -14.30 -7.39
C HIS A 193 12.80 -13.58 -6.34
N TYR A 194 13.16 -12.35 -5.94
CA TYR A 194 12.33 -11.51 -5.09
C TYR A 194 10.98 -11.20 -5.75
N ILE A 195 10.99 -10.82 -7.04
CA ILE A 195 9.77 -10.65 -7.86
C ILE A 195 8.99 -11.97 -7.90
N GLY A 196 9.66 -13.10 -8.14
CA GLY A 196 9.04 -14.43 -8.14
C GLY A 196 8.32 -14.74 -6.83
N GLY A 197 8.94 -14.41 -5.70
CA GLY A 197 8.32 -14.55 -4.37
C GLY A 197 7.10 -13.67 -4.19
N LEU A 198 7.16 -12.41 -4.59
CA LEU A 198 6.00 -11.51 -4.54
C LEU A 198 4.85 -12.02 -5.42
N LEU A 199 5.13 -12.52 -6.63
CA LEU A 199 4.10 -13.10 -7.51
C LEU A 199 3.49 -14.37 -6.90
N LYS A 200 4.32 -15.24 -6.31
CA LYS A 200 3.89 -16.50 -5.68
C LYS A 200 2.93 -16.26 -4.52
N HIS A 201 3.22 -15.28 -3.68
CA HIS A 201 2.48 -14.99 -2.45
C HIS A 201 1.47 -13.85 -2.58
N ALA A 202 1.33 -13.22 -3.78
CA ALA A 202 0.47 -12.05 -3.99
C ALA A 202 -0.96 -12.24 -3.47
N ARG A 203 -1.57 -13.38 -3.75
CA ARG A 203 -2.92 -13.71 -3.26
C ARG A 203 -2.94 -13.91 -1.75
N GLY A 204 -1.91 -14.57 -1.20
CA GLY A 204 -1.78 -14.85 0.24
C GLY A 204 -1.62 -13.60 1.10
N PHE A 205 -0.87 -12.58 0.63
CA PHE A 205 -0.73 -11.35 1.40
C PHE A 205 -1.72 -10.23 1.00
N CYS A 206 -2.62 -10.49 0.04
CA CYS A 206 -3.59 -9.48 -0.41
C CYS A 206 -4.44 -8.94 0.74
N ALA A 207 -4.95 -9.81 1.64
CA ALA A 207 -5.72 -9.35 2.80
C ALA A 207 -4.94 -8.41 3.72
N ILE A 208 -3.61 -8.50 3.77
CA ILE A 208 -2.75 -7.66 4.61
C ILE A 208 -2.53 -6.29 3.97
N THR A 209 -2.33 -6.25 2.66
CA THR A 209 -2.08 -5.01 1.90
C THR A 209 -3.34 -4.30 1.46
N ASN A 210 -4.47 -4.99 1.45
CA ASN A 210 -5.80 -4.52 1.05
C ASN A 210 -6.85 -5.00 2.07
N PRO A 211 -6.82 -4.43 3.31
CA PRO A 211 -7.46 -5.07 4.46
C PRO A 211 -8.93 -4.75 4.68
N LEU A 212 -9.56 -3.98 3.80
CA LEU A 212 -10.95 -3.57 3.95
C LEU A 212 -11.84 -4.20 2.88
N VAL A 213 -13.13 -4.38 3.17
CA VAL A 213 -14.12 -4.68 2.12
C VAL A 213 -14.03 -3.66 0.99
N ASN A 214 -13.80 -2.39 1.33
CA ASN A 214 -13.68 -1.30 0.36
C ASN A 214 -12.41 -1.41 -0.51
N SER A 215 -11.36 -2.08 -0.07
CA SER A 215 -10.13 -2.31 -0.85
C SER A 215 -10.42 -2.99 -2.19
N TYR A 216 -11.34 -3.95 -2.20
CA TYR A 216 -11.72 -4.73 -3.39
C TYR A 216 -12.63 -3.96 -4.36
N LYS A 217 -13.18 -2.81 -3.93
CA LYS A 217 -13.84 -1.85 -4.84
C LYS A 217 -12.84 -0.97 -5.59
N ARG A 218 -11.58 -0.90 -5.12
CA ARG A 218 -10.45 -0.31 -5.85
C ARG A 218 -9.84 -1.33 -6.82
N LEU A 219 -9.63 -2.58 -6.40
CA LEU A 219 -9.01 -3.64 -7.21
C LEU A 219 -9.97 -4.17 -8.30
N VAL A 220 -10.42 -3.27 -9.17
CA VAL A 220 -11.30 -3.57 -10.31
C VAL A 220 -10.71 -3.02 -11.60
N PRO A 221 -10.96 -3.66 -12.77
CA PRO A 221 -10.44 -3.18 -14.05
C PRO A 221 -10.93 -1.76 -14.40
N GLY A 222 -10.06 -0.97 -15.07
CA GLY A 222 -10.42 0.33 -15.62
C GLY A 222 -10.16 1.54 -14.71
N PHE A 223 -9.54 1.37 -13.54
CA PHE A 223 -9.26 2.43 -12.58
C PHE A 223 -7.81 2.45 -12.10
N GLU A 224 -6.86 2.12 -12.97
CA GLU A 224 -5.40 2.16 -12.71
C GLU A 224 -4.90 1.29 -11.54
N ALA A 225 -5.76 0.45 -10.97
CA ALA A 225 -5.39 -0.50 -9.95
C ALA A 225 -5.06 -1.87 -10.57
N PRO A 226 -4.03 -2.59 -10.10
CA PRO A 226 -3.71 -3.91 -10.61
C PRO A 226 -4.75 -4.92 -10.14
N VAL A 227 -5.17 -5.80 -11.05
CA VAL A 227 -6.06 -6.92 -10.75
C VAL A 227 -5.45 -8.27 -11.10
N ASN A 228 -4.28 -8.27 -11.73
CA ASN A 228 -3.61 -9.46 -12.28
C ASN A 228 -2.22 -9.64 -11.68
N VAL A 229 -1.88 -10.89 -11.36
CA VAL A 229 -0.57 -11.28 -10.79
C VAL A 229 0.45 -11.41 -11.91
N ALA A 230 1.08 -10.31 -12.27
CA ALA A 230 2.11 -10.21 -13.30
C ALA A 230 3.09 -9.08 -12.97
N TRP A 231 4.24 -9.03 -13.67
CA TRP A 231 5.18 -7.93 -13.58
C TRP A 231 5.54 -7.39 -14.96
N SER A 232 6.02 -6.16 -15.02
CA SER A 232 6.42 -5.47 -16.26
C SER A 232 7.54 -4.48 -16.00
N MET A 233 8.28 -4.19 -17.09
CA MET A 233 9.31 -3.16 -17.12
C MET A 233 8.74 -1.75 -17.39
N ARG A 234 7.58 -1.64 -18.03
CA ARG A 234 7.06 -0.36 -18.55
C ARG A 234 5.59 -0.13 -18.24
N ASN A 235 4.80 -1.19 -18.24
CA ASN A 235 3.36 -1.10 -18.07
C ASN A 235 2.98 -0.81 -16.62
N ARG A 236 1.95 0.02 -16.38
CA ARG A 236 1.40 0.34 -15.05
C ARG A 236 0.24 -0.57 -14.65
N SER A 237 -0.27 -1.41 -15.56
CA SER A 237 -1.41 -2.31 -15.27
C SER A 237 -1.04 -3.57 -14.47
N PRO A 238 0.19 -4.14 -14.51
CA PRO A 238 0.57 -5.28 -13.69
C PRO A 238 0.71 -4.96 -12.21
N LEU A 239 0.72 -6.03 -11.41
CA LEU A 239 0.95 -6.00 -9.97
C LEU A 239 2.29 -5.37 -9.59
N ILE A 240 3.35 -5.71 -10.33
CA ILE A 240 4.70 -5.24 -10.09
C ILE A 240 5.21 -4.49 -11.33
N ARG A 241 5.71 -3.29 -11.12
CA ARG A 241 6.45 -2.51 -12.11
C ARG A 241 7.91 -2.38 -11.69
N VAL A 242 8.82 -2.47 -12.66
CA VAL A 242 10.23 -2.16 -12.43
C VAL A 242 10.52 -0.79 -13.06
N PRO A 243 10.71 0.27 -12.24
CA PRO A 243 11.05 1.61 -12.75
C PRO A 243 12.35 1.61 -13.57
N GLU A 244 12.51 2.60 -14.45
CA GLU A 244 13.66 2.66 -15.39
C GLU A 244 15.02 2.86 -14.73
N ARG A 245 15.08 3.52 -13.57
CA ARG A 245 16.33 3.85 -12.88
C ARG A 245 17.09 2.58 -12.48
N ARG A 246 18.39 2.54 -12.79
CA ARG A 246 19.30 1.41 -12.51
C ARG A 246 20.43 1.83 -11.56
N GLY A 247 21.32 0.90 -11.27
CA GLY A 247 22.43 1.09 -10.32
C GLY A 247 21.94 1.16 -8.88
N ALA A 248 22.37 2.16 -8.15
CA ALA A 248 21.93 2.37 -6.74
C ALA A 248 20.42 2.59 -6.62
N GLY A 249 19.75 3.05 -7.68
CA GLY A 249 18.32 3.31 -7.70
C GLY A 249 17.46 2.16 -8.23
N THR A 250 18.02 0.98 -8.51
CA THR A 250 17.27 -0.19 -8.97
C THR A 250 16.29 -0.64 -7.90
N ARG A 251 15.01 -0.74 -8.27
CA ARG A 251 13.92 -1.09 -7.35
C ARG A 251 12.77 -1.71 -8.10
N ILE A 252 11.89 -2.34 -7.37
CA ILE A 252 10.57 -2.77 -7.83
C ILE A 252 9.50 -1.92 -7.18
N GLU A 253 8.36 -1.80 -7.80
CA GLU A 253 7.17 -1.13 -7.30
C GLU A 253 6.03 -2.14 -7.24
N LEU A 254 5.54 -2.43 -6.04
CA LEU A 254 4.33 -3.23 -5.83
C LEU A 254 3.13 -2.27 -5.77
N ARG A 255 2.17 -2.44 -6.68
CA ARG A 255 1.11 -1.45 -6.93
C ARG A 255 -0.24 -1.77 -6.29
N MET A 256 -0.44 -3.01 -5.78
CA MET A 256 -1.73 -3.39 -5.22
C MET A 256 -2.03 -2.80 -3.83
N PRO A 257 -1.06 -2.54 -2.94
CA PRO A 257 -1.38 -2.06 -1.61
C PRO A 257 -2.21 -0.78 -1.64
N ASP A 258 -3.08 -0.61 -0.65
CA ASP A 258 -3.83 0.61 -0.47
C ASP A 258 -3.51 1.30 0.87
N PRO A 259 -3.81 2.60 1.02
CA PRO A 259 -3.38 3.38 2.17
C PRO A 259 -4.15 3.08 3.46
N SER A 260 -5.08 2.14 3.48
CA SER A 260 -5.73 1.63 4.71
C SER A 260 -4.92 0.53 5.39
N ALA A 261 -3.97 -0.10 4.69
CA ALA A 261 -3.14 -1.17 5.21
C ALA A 261 -2.28 -0.71 6.41
N ASN A 262 -2.08 -1.59 7.38
CA ASN A 262 -1.09 -1.35 8.43
C ASN A 262 0.33 -1.42 7.81
N PRO A 263 1.13 -0.33 7.81
CA PRO A 263 2.40 -0.30 7.08
C PRO A 263 3.42 -1.30 7.61
N TYR A 264 3.40 -1.60 8.89
CA TYR A 264 4.31 -2.60 9.48
C TYR A 264 3.97 -4.01 9.00
N LEU A 265 2.68 -4.39 8.99
CA LEU A 265 2.25 -5.70 8.51
C LEU A 265 2.41 -5.82 6.99
N ALA A 266 2.12 -4.76 6.24
CA ALA A 266 2.30 -4.73 4.79
C ALA A 266 3.77 -4.96 4.41
N LEU A 267 4.72 -4.21 4.99
CA LEU A 267 6.15 -4.42 4.73
C LEU A 267 6.65 -5.77 5.24
N THR A 268 6.10 -6.28 6.35
CA THR A 268 6.41 -7.64 6.82
C THR A 268 6.06 -8.68 5.76
N ALA A 269 4.84 -8.64 5.23
CA ALA A 269 4.35 -9.61 4.25
C ALA A 269 5.13 -9.53 2.93
N MET A 270 5.40 -8.32 2.44
CA MET A 270 6.19 -8.10 1.23
C MET A 270 7.62 -8.62 1.38
N LEU A 271 8.29 -8.29 2.49
CA LEU A 271 9.66 -8.75 2.75
C LEU A 271 9.72 -10.26 2.92
N ALA A 272 8.74 -10.86 3.61
CA ALA A 272 8.65 -12.30 3.77
C ALA A 272 8.48 -13.01 2.44
N ALA A 273 7.55 -12.54 1.60
CA ALA A 273 7.31 -13.07 0.26
C ALA A 273 8.56 -12.99 -0.62
N GLY A 274 9.24 -11.84 -0.62
CA GLY A 274 10.45 -11.66 -1.40
C GLY A 274 11.62 -12.53 -0.93
N LEU A 275 11.81 -12.70 0.38
CA LEU A 275 12.86 -13.57 0.94
C LEU A 275 12.56 -15.05 0.65
N ASP A 276 11.31 -15.50 0.79
CA ASP A 276 10.92 -16.87 0.36
C ASP A 276 11.23 -17.10 -1.12
N GLY A 277 10.97 -16.09 -1.95
CA GLY A 277 11.31 -16.16 -3.37
C GLY A 277 12.81 -16.33 -3.61
N ILE A 278 13.65 -15.63 -2.88
CA ILE A 278 15.12 -15.77 -2.98
C ILE A 278 15.55 -17.17 -2.47
N GLU A 279 15.06 -17.60 -1.32
CA GLU A 279 15.41 -18.89 -0.71
C GLU A 279 15.00 -20.08 -1.57
N THR A 280 13.82 -20.01 -2.18
CA THR A 280 13.26 -21.11 -2.99
C THR A 280 13.61 -21.01 -4.49
N SER A 281 14.34 -19.95 -4.91
CA SER A 281 14.57 -19.63 -6.31
C SER A 281 13.27 -19.59 -7.11
N ALA A 282 12.28 -18.85 -6.58
CA ALA A 282 10.93 -18.81 -7.14
C ALA A 282 10.92 -18.35 -8.60
N ASP A 283 10.02 -18.95 -9.41
CA ASP A 283 9.83 -18.63 -10.82
C ASP A 283 9.26 -17.20 -10.96
N TYR A 284 10.04 -16.29 -11.50
CA TYR A 284 9.65 -14.89 -11.73
C TYR A 284 8.87 -14.67 -13.02
N ARG A 285 8.76 -15.68 -13.89
CA ARG A 285 8.07 -15.60 -15.18
C ARG A 285 8.64 -14.49 -16.08
N GLU A 286 8.22 -14.44 -17.34
CA GLU A 286 8.58 -13.33 -18.23
C GLU A 286 7.75 -12.08 -17.92
N PRO A 287 8.34 -10.86 -18.10
CA PRO A 287 7.58 -9.62 -17.93
C PRO A 287 6.48 -9.49 -19.00
N VAL A 288 5.34 -8.92 -18.60
CA VAL A 288 4.19 -8.73 -19.46
C VAL A 288 4.06 -7.24 -19.81
N ASP A 289 4.62 -6.86 -20.96
CA ASP A 289 4.61 -5.46 -21.41
C ASP A 289 3.39 -5.11 -22.31
N THR A 290 2.51 -6.07 -22.58
CA THR A 290 1.24 -5.86 -23.27
C THR A 290 0.13 -5.48 -22.31
N ASN A 291 -0.95 -4.85 -22.81
CA ASN A 291 -2.12 -4.55 -22.01
C ASN A 291 -2.81 -5.84 -21.55
N ILE A 292 -2.69 -6.18 -20.26
CA ILE A 292 -3.23 -7.43 -19.69
C ILE A 292 -4.77 -7.48 -19.79
N PHE A 293 -5.43 -6.33 -19.78
CA PHE A 293 -6.91 -6.27 -19.88
C PHE A 293 -7.44 -6.68 -21.25
N GLU A 294 -6.60 -6.61 -22.30
CA GLU A 294 -6.96 -7.06 -23.66
C GLU A 294 -6.71 -8.55 -23.89
N LEU A 295 -5.99 -9.21 -22.96
CA LEU A 295 -5.70 -10.64 -23.06
C LEU A 295 -6.94 -11.49 -22.80
N SER A 296 -7.19 -12.47 -23.67
CA SER A 296 -8.21 -13.50 -23.44
C SER A 296 -7.84 -14.40 -22.25
N HIS A 297 -8.84 -15.06 -21.66
CA HIS A 297 -8.62 -16.06 -20.60
C HIS A 297 -7.63 -17.17 -20.99
N ARG A 298 -7.60 -17.54 -22.30
CA ARG A 298 -6.65 -18.55 -22.82
C ARG A 298 -5.23 -18.02 -22.80
N GLU A 299 -5.00 -16.77 -23.16
CA GLU A 299 -3.70 -16.11 -23.14
C GLU A 299 -3.22 -15.89 -21.72
N LYS A 300 -4.08 -15.40 -20.81
CA LYS A 300 -3.73 -15.28 -19.38
C LYS A 300 -3.30 -16.62 -18.80
N ARG A 301 -4.03 -17.71 -19.06
CA ARG A 301 -3.64 -19.07 -18.61
C ARG A 301 -2.30 -19.52 -19.19
N ARG A 302 -2.02 -19.26 -20.48
CA ARG A 302 -0.74 -19.59 -21.12
C ARG A 302 0.41 -18.84 -20.47
N LEU A 303 0.22 -17.58 -20.11
CA LEU A 303 1.18 -16.72 -19.44
C LEU A 303 1.20 -16.93 -17.92
N ARG A 304 0.38 -17.81 -17.38
CA ARG A 304 0.21 -18.06 -15.95
C ARG A 304 -0.13 -16.80 -15.16
N ILE A 305 -0.97 -15.95 -15.73
CA ILE A 305 -1.45 -14.73 -15.09
C ILE A 305 -2.73 -15.08 -14.33
N ASP A 306 -2.63 -15.07 -13.01
CA ASP A 306 -3.76 -15.25 -12.10
C ASP A 306 -4.39 -13.89 -11.78
N ASP A 307 -5.65 -13.89 -11.35
CA ASP A 307 -6.31 -12.71 -10.84
C ASP A 307 -6.08 -12.59 -9.32
N LEU A 308 -5.99 -11.36 -8.80
CA LEU A 308 -6.02 -11.09 -7.36
C LEU A 308 -7.38 -11.51 -6.77
N PRO A 309 -7.50 -11.72 -5.46
CA PRO A 309 -8.78 -11.96 -4.81
C PRO A 309 -9.79 -10.87 -5.13
N HIS A 310 -11.05 -11.25 -5.33
CA HIS A 310 -12.13 -10.33 -5.72
C HIS A 310 -12.84 -9.69 -4.53
N ASP A 311 -12.69 -10.26 -3.35
CA ASP A 311 -13.26 -9.74 -2.11
C ASP A 311 -12.40 -10.09 -0.89
N LEU A 312 -12.75 -9.50 0.25
CA LEU A 312 -12.02 -9.69 1.50
C LEU A 312 -12.09 -11.13 2.02
N ASN A 313 -13.19 -11.85 1.75
CA ASN A 313 -13.32 -13.24 2.18
C ASN A 313 -12.39 -14.17 1.39
N GLU A 314 -12.37 -14.03 0.06
CA GLU A 314 -11.43 -14.76 -0.79
C GLU A 314 -9.98 -14.47 -0.39
N ALA A 315 -9.64 -13.21 -0.12
CA ALA A 315 -8.30 -12.84 0.33
C ALA A 315 -7.92 -13.45 1.69
N CYS A 316 -8.88 -13.57 2.61
CA CYS A 316 -8.67 -14.29 3.86
C CYS A 316 -8.48 -15.80 3.63
N ASP A 317 -9.21 -16.42 2.67
CA ASP A 317 -9.03 -17.82 2.32
C ASP A 317 -7.64 -18.10 1.74
N GLU A 318 -7.12 -17.19 0.92
CA GLU A 318 -5.78 -17.27 0.36
C GLU A 318 -4.69 -17.06 1.43
N LEU A 319 -4.89 -16.13 2.37
CA LEU A 319 -3.98 -15.93 3.49
C LEU A 319 -3.92 -17.18 4.40
N GLU A 320 -5.05 -17.83 4.68
CA GLU A 320 -5.10 -19.06 5.50
C GLU A 320 -4.35 -20.23 4.87
N ARG A 321 -4.09 -20.19 3.56
CA ARG A 321 -3.34 -21.23 2.81
C ARG A 321 -1.88 -20.90 2.61
N ASP A 322 -1.44 -19.72 3.00
CA ASP A 322 -0.08 -19.26 2.78
C ASP A 322 0.76 -19.33 4.06
N ASP A 323 1.36 -20.51 4.27
CA ASP A 323 2.17 -20.80 5.46
C ASP A 323 3.33 -19.81 5.64
N ALA A 324 3.95 -19.32 4.55
CA ALA A 324 5.07 -18.40 4.62
C ALA A 324 4.64 -17.03 5.17
N ILE A 325 3.52 -16.53 4.72
CA ILE A 325 2.96 -15.23 5.19
C ILE A 325 2.44 -15.39 6.62
N LEU A 326 1.72 -16.47 6.93
CA LEU A 326 1.25 -16.73 8.30
C LEU A 326 2.43 -16.83 9.29
N ALA A 327 3.51 -17.52 8.93
CA ALA A 327 4.72 -17.63 9.76
C ALA A 327 5.43 -16.27 9.96
N ALA A 328 5.38 -15.38 8.95
CA ALA A 328 5.96 -14.04 9.06
C ALA A 328 5.16 -13.15 10.02
N LEU A 329 3.84 -13.22 10.00
CA LEU A 329 2.94 -12.50 10.91
C LEU A 329 3.05 -13.03 12.34
N GLY A 330 3.25 -14.34 12.49
CA GLY A 330 3.19 -15.06 13.76
C GLY A 330 1.75 -15.35 14.20
N ASP A 331 1.58 -16.41 14.99
CA ASP A 331 0.28 -16.99 15.37
C ASP A 331 -0.69 -15.98 15.95
N HIS A 332 -0.19 -15.10 16.82
CA HIS A 332 -1.05 -14.12 17.49
C HIS A 332 -1.67 -13.15 16.47
N VAL A 333 -0.84 -12.49 15.64
CA VAL A 333 -1.31 -11.51 14.66
C VAL A 333 -2.16 -12.19 13.60
N ALA A 334 -1.72 -13.32 13.03
CA ALA A 334 -2.45 -14.04 12.01
C ALA A 334 -3.87 -14.42 12.46
N LYS A 335 -3.98 -15.04 13.65
CA LYS A 335 -5.27 -15.44 14.22
C LYS A 335 -6.22 -14.26 14.46
N HIS A 336 -5.72 -13.19 15.08
CA HIS A 336 -6.58 -12.03 15.42
C HIS A 336 -6.94 -11.23 14.17
N PHE A 337 -6.02 -11.09 13.22
CA PHE A 337 -6.25 -10.43 11.94
C PHE A 337 -7.36 -11.16 11.16
N LEU A 338 -7.21 -12.46 10.92
CA LEU A 338 -8.22 -13.27 10.21
C LEU A 338 -9.57 -13.22 10.90
N SER A 339 -9.59 -13.37 12.24
CA SER A 339 -10.85 -13.28 13.01
C SER A 339 -11.56 -11.94 12.80
N ALA A 340 -10.82 -10.83 12.87
CA ALA A 340 -11.36 -9.48 12.68
C ALA A 340 -11.87 -9.27 11.24
N LYS A 341 -11.11 -9.72 10.22
CA LYS A 341 -11.48 -9.55 8.81
C LYS A 341 -12.66 -10.43 8.40
N ARG A 342 -12.75 -11.63 8.93
CA ARG A 342 -13.93 -12.49 8.77
C ARG A 342 -15.18 -11.90 9.45
N ALA A 343 -15.04 -11.22 10.58
CA ALA A 343 -16.14 -10.54 11.24
C ALA A 343 -16.63 -9.34 10.42
N GLU A 344 -15.70 -8.51 9.92
CA GLU A 344 -15.98 -7.37 9.01
C GLU A 344 -16.74 -7.83 7.75
N TRP A 345 -16.27 -8.92 7.12
CA TRP A 345 -16.93 -9.47 5.94
C TRP A 345 -18.35 -9.95 6.24
N ARG A 346 -18.54 -10.70 7.34
CA ARG A 346 -19.88 -11.19 7.73
C ARG A 346 -20.85 -10.05 8.01
N GLU A 347 -20.40 -8.97 8.63
CA GLU A 347 -21.21 -7.78 8.86
C GLU A 347 -21.59 -7.12 7.53
N TYR A 348 -20.59 -6.92 6.64
CA TYR A 348 -20.82 -6.27 5.35
C TYR A 348 -21.79 -7.03 4.46
N ILE A 349 -21.68 -8.36 4.35
CA ILE A 349 -22.51 -9.17 3.44
C ILE A 349 -23.98 -9.18 3.83
N THR A 350 -24.32 -8.77 5.06
CA THR A 350 -25.70 -8.64 5.52
C THR A 350 -26.32 -7.27 5.23
N GLN A 351 -25.52 -6.31 4.75
CA GLN A 351 -26.02 -4.97 4.45
C GLN A 351 -26.83 -4.99 3.16
N VAL A 352 -28.03 -4.38 3.20
CA VAL A 352 -28.81 -4.12 1.99
C VAL A 352 -28.44 -2.74 1.48
N THR A 353 -27.82 -2.71 0.30
CA THR A 353 -27.29 -1.49 -0.29
C THR A 353 -28.36 -0.70 -1.03
N GLN A 354 -28.16 0.61 -1.16
CA GLN A 354 -29.05 1.47 -1.97
C GLN A 354 -29.16 0.97 -3.42
N TRP A 355 -28.05 0.47 -3.98
CA TRP A 355 -28.01 -0.11 -5.32
C TRP A 355 -28.96 -1.32 -5.47
N GLU A 356 -29.01 -2.21 -4.48
CA GLU A 356 -29.93 -3.37 -4.47
C GLU A 356 -31.38 -2.92 -4.41
N LEU A 357 -31.70 -1.94 -3.57
CA LEU A 357 -33.07 -1.40 -3.47
C LEU A 357 -33.51 -0.78 -4.78
N GLU A 358 -32.67 0.02 -5.41
CA GLU A 358 -32.98 0.66 -6.71
C GLU A 358 -33.14 -0.34 -7.86
N HIS A 359 -32.38 -1.45 -7.84
CA HIS A 359 -32.39 -2.42 -8.95
C HIS A 359 -33.38 -3.55 -8.76
N TYR A 360 -33.69 -3.92 -7.52
CA TYR A 360 -34.46 -5.13 -7.23
C TYR A 360 -35.82 -4.88 -6.57
N LEU A 361 -35.99 -3.87 -5.71
CA LEU A 361 -37.17 -3.71 -4.88
C LEU A 361 -38.50 -3.65 -5.65
N LEU A 362 -38.52 -3.05 -6.85
CA LEU A 362 -39.72 -2.94 -7.68
C LEU A 362 -39.83 -4.05 -8.76
N LYS A 363 -38.76 -4.86 -8.92
CA LYS A 363 -38.72 -5.89 -9.98
C LYS A 363 -39.09 -7.28 -9.45
N TYR A 364 -38.82 -7.50 -8.20
CA TYR A 364 -39.01 -8.78 -7.52
C TYR A 364 -39.79 -8.61 -6.22
#